data_d4afba40c00e7cdecb99df9c8bf0feab
#
_entry.id   d4afba40c00e7cdecb99df9c8bf0feab
#
_cell.length_a   1.000
_cell.length_b   1.000
_cell.length_c   1.000
_cell.angle_alpha   90.00
_cell.angle_beta   90.00
_cell.angle_gamma   90.00
#
_symmetry.space_group_name_H-M   'P 1'
#
loop_
_entity.id
_entity.type
_entity.pdbx_description
1 polymer ?
#
loop_
_entity_poly.entity_id
_entity_poly.type
_entity_poly.pdbx_seq_one_letter_code
_entity_poly.pdbx_strand_id
1 'polypeptide(L)'
;MNKGRVVSIMGAVVDIEFQRGQLPEIYNAIKIQAVLPNGREINLTLEVSNHLGDNRVRCIAMSSTDGLVRGMEVVDLGVAITVPVGPATLGRVFNVLGEPIDQAGEVVTEKSRPIHRDAPSYDELSTQAEMLETGIKVIDLLAPYQKGGKIGLFGGAGVGKTVAIQELIHNIAQEHGGISVFAGVGERTREGNDLLHEMTDSGVIQKTAMVFGQMNEPPGARLRVALTGLTMAEYFRDEEGKDVLLFVDNIFRFTQAGSEVSALLGRMPSAVGYQPTLATEMGQLQERITSTKNGSVTSIQAIYVPADDYTDPAPATTFAHLDATTNLERKISEMGIYPAVDPLASSSRILAPEIVGEEHYNVAQGVKQILARYNELQDIIAILGMDELSEDDRLVVGRARRIQRFLSQPFHVAEQFNGFPGKYVPVKDTIRSFREILDGKHDNLPEAAFLFVGAIEEAVEKAKTL
;
A
#
# COMPACT_ATOMS: atom_id res chain seq x y z
N MET A 1 -2.06 -4.15 38.95
CA MET A 1 -2.74 -3.67 37.76
C MET A 1 -3.70 -2.58 38.19
N ASN A 2 -3.67 -1.45 37.50
CA ASN A 2 -4.52 -0.31 37.78
C ASN A 2 -5.95 -0.60 37.30
N LYS A 3 -6.95 -0.39 38.17
CA LYS A 3 -8.34 -0.71 37.88
C LYS A 3 -9.18 0.55 37.82
N GLY A 4 -10.11 0.60 36.87
CA GLY A 4 -11.08 1.67 36.69
C GLY A 4 -12.48 1.13 36.47
N ARG A 5 -13.41 2.05 36.23
CA ARG A 5 -14.83 1.73 35.97
C ARG A 5 -15.37 2.53 34.81
N VAL A 6 -16.18 1.88 33.98
CA VAL A 6 -16.90 2.53 32.88
C VAL A 6 -17.90 3.57 33.44
N VAL A 7 -17.81 4.80 32.95
CA VAL A 7 -18.68 5.93 33.35
C VAL A 7 -19.70 6.26 32.27
N SER A 8 -19.27 6.27 31.01
CA SER A 8 -20.10 6.63 29.86
C SER A 8 -19.70 5.84 28.64
N ILE A 9 -20.66 5.54 27.76
CA ILE A 9 -20.49 4.84 26.51
C ILE A 9 -21.20 5.61 25.41
N MET A 10 -20.48 6.00 24.37
CA MET A 10 -20.99 6.71 23.20
C MET A 10 -20.46 6.05 21.93
N GLY A 11 -21.17 5.03 21.43
CA GLY A 11 -20.71 4.24 20.30
C GLY A 11 -19.36 3.59 20.60
N ALA A 12 -18.35 3.86 19.79
CA ALA A 12 -17.00 3.33 19.94
C ALA A 12 -16.13 4.08 20.97
N VAL A 13 -16.67 5.10 21.64
CA VAL A 13 -15.96 5.90 22.67
C VAL A 13 -16.49 5.57 24.04
N VAL A 14 -15.59 5.31 24.99
CA VAL A 14 -15.90 4.92 26.37
C VAL A 14 -15.12 5.80 27.34
N ASP A 15 -15.83 6.45 28.26
CA ASP A 15 -15.21 7.21 29.35
C ASP A 15 -15.06 6.32 30.57
N ILE A 16 -13.89 6.37 31.18
CA ILE A 16 -13.50 5.50 32.30
C ILE A 16 -12.92 6.35 33.42
N GLU A 17 -13.35 6.06 34.64
CA GLU A 17 -12.85 6.69 35.85
C GLU A 17 -11.86 5.77 36.57
N PHE A 18 -10.73 6.34 36.97
CA PHE A 18 -9.69 5.68 37.73
C PHE A 18 -9.54 6.30 39.12
N GLN A 19 -8.77 5.67 39.97
CA GLN A 19 -8.46 6.26 41.29
C GLN A 19 -7.56 7.49 41.11
N ARG A 20 -7.68 8.42 42.03
CA ARG A 20 -6.89 9.65 42.04
C ARG A 20 -5.40 9.35 42.04
N GLY A 21 -4.67 9.96 41.07
CA GLY A 21 -3.24 9.77 40.89
C GLY A 21 -2.84 8.50 40.17
N GLN A 22 -3.80 7.74 39.61
CA GLN A 22 -3.55 6.49 38.86
C GLN A 22 -4.14 6.55 37.45
N LEU A 23 -4.11 7.72 36.80
CA LEU A 23 -4.57 7.83 35.41
C LEU A 23 -3.63 7.06 34.47
N PRO A 24 -4.19 6.25 33.55
CA PRO A 24 -3.42 5.66 32.46
C PRO A 24 -2.77 6.72 31.58
N GLU A 25 -1.63 6.40 31.02
CA GLU A 25 -1.02 7.24 29.99
C GLU A 25 -1.80 7.19 28.67
N ILE A 26 -1.64 8.23 27.86
CA ILE A 26 -2.20 8.26 26.49
C ILE A 26 -1.63 7.08 25.72
N TYR A 27 -2.50 6.44 24.92
CA TYR A 27 -2.24 5.19 24.15
C TYR A 27 -2.20 3.91 24.98
N ASN A 28 -2.26 3.94 26.30
CA ASN A 28 -2.35 2.70 27.06
C ASN A 28 -3.56 1.87 26.63
N ALA A 29 -3.35 0.55 26.56
CA ALA A 29 -4.41 -0.42 26.34
C ALA A 29 -5.18 -0.68 27.63
N ILE A 30 -6.49 -0.57 27.55
CA ILE A 30 -7.43 -0.86 28.63
C ILE A 30 -8.20 -2.13 28.26
N LYS A 31 -8.26 -3.08 29.17
CA LYS A 31 -8.96 -4.36 28.97
C LYS A 31 -10.26 -4.42 29.77
N ILE A 32 -11.33 -4.85 29.12
CA ILE A 32 -12.60 -5.20 29.74
C ILE A 32 -12.86 -6.68 29.49
N GLN A 33 -13.01 -7.43 30.56
CA GLN A 33 -13.40 -8.84 30.52
C GLN A 33 -14.57 -9.03 31.44
N ALA A 34 -15.74 -9.42 30.92
CA ALA A 34 -16.94 -9.63 31.67
C ALA A 34 -17.81 -10.72 31.04
N VAL A 35 -18.59 -11.40 31.86
CA VAL A 35 -19.64 -12.31 31.40
C VAL A 35 -20.98 -11.69 31.68
N LEU A 36 -21.77 -11.48 30.65
CA LEU A 36 -23.10 -10.91 30.76
C LEU A 36 -24.10 -11.91 31.33
N PRO A 37 -25.24 -11.46 31.90
CA PRO A 37 -26.27 -12.36 32.44
C PRO A 37 -26.82 -13.36 31.43
N ASN A 38 -26.75 -13.11 30.14
CA ASN A 38 -27.15 -14.02 29.06
C ASN A 38 -26.05 -15.03 28.66
N GLY A 39 -24.93 -15.06 29.40
CA GLY A 39 -23.80 -15.94 29.12
C GLY A 39 -22.83 -15.47 28.03
N ARG A 40 -23.10 -14.31 27.41
CA ARG A 40 -22.16 -13.71 26.42
C ARG A 40 -20.93 -13.17 27.14
N GLU A 41 -19.77 -13.54 26.64
CA GLU A 41 -18.49 -13.00 27.09
C GLU A 41 -18.17 -11.70 26.38
N ILE A 42 -17.72 -10.71 27.13
CA ILE A 42 -17.11 -9.46 26.62
C ILE A 42 -15.61 -9.58 26.82
N ASN A 43 -14.87 -9.42 25.74
CA ASN A 43 -13.42 -9.34 25.73
C ASN A 43 -13.03 -8.16 24.83
N LEU A 44 -13.00 -6.95 25.41
CA LEU A 44 -12.82 -5.70 24.67
C LEU A 44 -11.51 -5.05 25.06
N THR A 45 -10.75 -4.61 24.07
CA THR A 45 -9.59 -3.73 24.24
C THR A 45 -9.94 -2.32 23.79
N LEU A 46 -9.59 -1.35 24.64
CA LEU A 46 -9.74 0.08 24.41
C LEU A 46 -8.35 0.72 24.40
N GLU A 47 -8.23 1.85 23.73
CA GLU A 47 -7.02 2.68 23.75
C GLU A 47 -7.33 4.04 24.36
N VAL A 48 -6.51 4.49 25.31
CA VAL A 48 -6.65 5.81 25.92
C VAL A 48 -6.33 6.90 24.90
N SER A 49 -7.30 7.77 24.64
CA SER A 49 -7.15 8.88 23.68
C SER A 49 -6.92 10.23 24.37
N ASN A 50 -7.67 10.52 25.45
CA ASN A 50 -7.66 11.82 26.12
C ASN A 50 -7.82 11.68 27.62
N HIS A 51 -7.19 12.60 28.37
CA HIS A 51 -7.53 12.87 29.75
C HIS A 51 -8.64 13.94 29.83
N LEU A 52 -9.69 13.65 30.56
CA LEU A 52 -10.87 14.54 30.65
C LEU A 52 -10.87 15.43 31.92
N GLY A 53 -9.92 15.21 32.83
CA GLY A 53 -9.97 15.74 34.18
C GLY A 53 -10.79 14.83 35.13
N ASP A 54 -10.86 15.18 36.41
CA ASP A 54 -11.59 14.43 37.44
C ASP A 54 -11.31 12.92 37.46
N ASN A 55 -10.06 12.54 37.25
CA ASN A 55 -9.59 11.15 37.19
C ASN A 55 -10.23 10.31 36.04
N ARG A 56 -10.70 10.95 35.00
CA ARG A 56 -11.34 10.29 33.85
C ARG A 56 -10.50 10.34 32.62
N VAL A 57 -10.55 9.24 31.85
CA VAL A 57 -9.97 9.12 30.54
C VAL A 57 -11.03 8.79 29.51
N ARG A 58 -10.83 9.25 28.31
CA ARG A 58 -11.65 8.89 27.15
C ARG A 58 -10.88 7.90 26.29
N CYS A 59 -11.53 6.78 26.00
CA CYS A 59 -10.93 5.66 25.29
C CYS A 59 -11.68 5.37 23.99
N ILE A 60 -10.97 4.78 23.03
CA ILE A 60 -11.48 4.33 21.74
C ILE A 60 -11.51 2.82 21.74
N ALA A 61 -12.65 2.22 21.39
CA ALA A 61 -12.80 0.77 21.32
C ALA A 61 -12.20 0.17 20.02
N MET A 62 -11.53 -0.94 20.17
CA MET A 62 -10.96 -1.73 19.04
C MET A 62 -11.92 -2.79 18.51
N SER A 63 -13.03 -3.04 19.20
CA SER A 63 -14.11 -3.91 18.75
C SER A 63 -15.47 -3.38 19.23
N SER A 64 -16.58 -4.10 19.01
CA SER A 64 -17.91 -3.65 19.41
C SER A 64 -18.01 -3.38 20.91
N THR A 65 -18.67 -2.28 21.27
CA THR A 65 -19.01 -1.91 22.64
C THR A 65 -20.36 -2.46 23.10
N ASP A 66 -21.01 -3.30 22.28
CA ASP A 66 -22.33 -3.86 22.60
C ASP A 66 -22.29 -4.70 23.85
N GLY A 67 -23.19 -4.40 24.77
CA GLY A 67 -23.31 -5.08 26.05
C GLY A 67 -22.51 -4.45 27.19
N LEU A 68 -21.70 -3.40 26.92
CA LEU A 68 -21.09 -2.65 27.99
C LEU A 68 -22.15 -1.89 28.80
N VAL A 69 -21.96 -1.85 30.10
CA VAL A 69 -22.77 -1.05 31.02
C VAL A 69 -21.88 -0.22 31.94
N ARG A 70 -22.45 0.88 32.45
CA ARG A 70 -21.78 1.71 33.45
C ARG A 70 -21.45 0.89 34.69
N GLY A 71 -20.29 1.16 35.28
CA GLY A 71 -19.82 0.48 36.48
C GLY A 71 -19.02 -0.79 36.22
N MET A 72 -18.96 -1.29 34.99
CA MET A 72 -18.09 -2.41 34.67
C MET A 72 -16.63 -2.10 35.00
N GLU A 73 -15.95 -3.09 35.57
CA GLU A 73 -14.53 -2.98 35.91
C GLU A 73 -13.67 -3.07 34.64
N VAL A 74 -12.65 -2.26 34.61
CA VAL A 74 -11.63 -2.24 33.55
C VAL A 74 -10.25 -2.35 34.15
N VAL A 75 -9.29 -2.84 33.36
CA VAL A 75 -7.90 -2.98 33.77
C VAL A 75 -7.00 -2.23 32.78
N ASP A 76 -6.21 -1.29 33.32
CA ASP A 76 -5.12 -0.68 32.58
C ASP A 76 -3.95 -1.67 32.49
N LEU A 77 -3.51 -1.98 31.28
CA LEU A 77 -2.37 -2.89 31.04
C LEU A 77 -1.03 -2.21 31.27
N GLY A 78 -0.99 -0.87 31.43
CA GLY A 78 0.24 -0.09 31.64
C GLY A 78 1.15 0.02 30.43
N VAL A 79 0.69 -0.44 29.26
CA VAL A 79 1.40 -0.40 27.98
C VAL A 79 0.42 -0.11 26.84
N ALA A 80 0.93 0.41 25.74
CA ALA A 80 0.14 0.56 24.52
C ALA A 80 -0.25 -0.82 23.95
N ILE A 81 -1.17 -0.84 22.99
CA ILE A 81 -1.50 -2.06 22.24
C ILE A 81 -0.21 -2.63 21.66
N THR A 82 0.12 -3.86 22.03
CA THR A 82 1.30 -4.59 21.57
C THR A 82 0.89 -5.76 20.69
N VAL A 83 1.63 -5.97 19.62
CA VAL A 83 1.34 -7.00 18.62
C VAL A 83 2.54 -7.93 18.44
N PRO A 84 2.30 -9.21 18.06
CA PRO A 84 3.38 -10.13 17.79
C PRO A 84 4.19 -9.67 16.58
N VAL A 85 5.49 -9.90 16.61
CA VAL A 85 6.41 -9.58 15.52
C VAL A 85 7.36 -10.75 15.27
N GLY A 86 7.98 -10.79 14.11
CA GLY A 86 8.99 -11.77 13.75
C GLY A 86 8.52 -12.84 12.79
N PRO A 87 9.38 -13.82 12.48
CA PRO A 87 9.13 -14.83 11.44
C PRO A 87 7.85 -15.64 11.61
N ALA A 88 7.38 -15.84 12.86
CA ALA A 88 6.14 -16.57 13.14
C ALA A 88 4.87 -15.86 12.64
N THR A 89 4.96 -14.58 12.27
CA THR A 89 3.85 -13.82 11.67
C THR A 89 3.68 -14.08 10.18
N LEU A 90 4.70 -14.59 9.51
CA LEU A 90 4.66 -14.86 8.08
C LEU A 90 3.72 -16.02 7.76
N GLY A 91 2.94 -15.87 6.71
CA GLY A 91 1.92 -16.85 6.32
C GLY A 91 0.62 -16.75 7.13
N ARG A 92 0.52 -15.79 8.04
CA ARG A 92 -0.60 -15.67 8.99
C ARG A 92 -1.39 -14.38 8.78
N VAL A 93 -2.63 -14.41 9.23
CA VAL A 93 -3.58 -13.29 9.15
C VAL A 93 -4.02 -12.87 10.54
N PHE A 94 -3.93 -11.56 10.81
CA PHE A 94 -4.18 -10.97 12.12
C PHE A 94 -5.26 -9.89 12.07
N ASN A 95 -5.86 -9.61 13.22
CA ASN A 95 -6.66 -8.41 13.47
C ASN A 95 -5.77 -7.24 13.95
N VAL A 96 -6.40 -6.11 14.28
CA VAL A 96 -5.69 -4.91 14.78
C VAL A 96 -4.89 -5.14 16.06
N LEU A 97 -5.29 -6.09 16.89
CA LEU A 97 -4.62 -6.45 18.15
C LEU A 97 -3.49 -7.47 17.95
N GLY A 98 -3.24 -7.92 16.72
CA GLY A 98 -2.30 -8.98 16.44
C GLY A 98 -2.77 -10.38 16.84
N GLU A 99 -4.07 -10.55 17.02
CA GLU A 99 -4.66 -11.86 17.24
C GLU A 99 -4.89 -12.55 15.89
N PRO A 100 -4.52 -13.85 15.74
CA PRO A 100 -4.71 -14.58 14.49
C PRO A 100 -6.19 -14.81 14.20
N ILE A 101 -6.61 -14.56 12.96
CA ILE A 101 -8.00 -14.73 12.51
C ILE A 101 -8.16 -15.76 11.38
N ASP A 102 -7.09 -16.44 11.03
CA ASP A 102 -6.98 -17.41 9.93
C ASP A 102 -7.35 -18.84 10.35
N GLN A 103 -7.78 -19.08 11.58
CA GLN A 103 -8.10 -20.38 12.15
C GLN A 103 -6.96 -21.42 12.11
N ALA A 104 -5.73 -20.98 11.89
CA ALA A 104 -4.56 -21.85 11.84
C ALA A 104 -3.86 -22.04 13.20
N GLY A 105 -4.54 -21.74 14.29
CA GLY A 105 -4.04 -21.88 15.66
C GLY A 105 -3.31 -20.64 16.18
N GLU A 106 -2.83 -20.72 17.41
CA GLU A 106 -2.12 -19.62 18.06
C GLU A 106 -0.78 -19.33 17.39
N VAL A 107 -0.37 -18.05 17.42
CA VAL A 107 0.93 -17.62 16.97
C VAL A 107 1.81 -17.35 18.19
N VAL A 108 2.82 -18.18 18.35
CA VAL A 108 3.81 -18.02 19.43
C VAL A 108 4.99 -17.26 18.89
N THR A 109 5.23 -16.07 19.44
CA THR A 109 6.40 -15.22 19.12
C THR A 109 7.21 -14.96 20.37
N GLU A 110 8.53 -14.83 20.20
CA GLU A 110 9.42 -14.47 21.30
C GLU A 110 9.32 -12.98 21.66
N LYS A 111 8.91 -12.16 20.68
CA LYS A 111 8.85 -10.70 20.81
C LYS A 111 7.49 -10.15 20.42
N SER A 112 7.09 -9.10 21.13
CA SER A 112 5.95 -8.24 20.80
C SER A 112 6.40 -6.79 20.85
N ARG A 113 5.77 -5.93 20.03
CA ARG A 113 6.10 -4.50 19.97
C ARG A 113 4.84 -3.65 20.04
N PRO A 114 4.91 -2.47 20.69
CA PRO A 114 3.80 -1.53 20.71
C PRO A 114 3.58 -0.96 19.31
N ILE A 115 2.32 -0.72 18.95
CA ILE A 115 1.96 -0.13 17.66
C ILE A 115 2.28 1.37 17.59
N HIS A 116 2.30 2.05 18.73
CA HIS A 116 2.74 3.44 18.83
C HIS A 116 4.24 3.49 19.11
N ARG A 117 4.94 4.16 18.23
CA ARG A 117 6.38 4.25 18.22
C ARG A 117 6.81 5.50 17.46
N ASP A 118 7.90 6.11 17.89
CA ASP A 118 8.49 7.23 17.17
C ASP A 118 9.10 6.78 15.83
N ALA A 119 9.18 7.71 14.88
CA ALA A 119 9.92 7.49 13.65
C ALA A 119 11.41 7.32 13.94
N PRO A 120 12.17 6.64 13.07
CA PRO A 120 13.63 6.55 13.22
C PRO A 120 14.27 7.93 13.33
N SER A 121 15.28 8.02 14.20
CA SER A 121 16.05 9.25 14.41
C SER A 121 16.93 9.57 13.18
N TYR A 122 17.35 10.83 13.04
CA TYR A 122 18.15 11.26 11.89
C TYR A 122 19.45 10.49 11.69
N ASP A 123 20.07 10.03 12.77
CA ASP A 123 21.29 9.23 12.74
C ASP A 123 21.07 7.78 12.31
N GLU A 124 19.85 7.26 12.42
CA GLU A 124 19.46 5.92 11.95
C GLU A 124 19.10 5.90 10.47
N LEU A 125 18.71 7.03 9.88
CA LEU A 125 18.27 7.10 8.50
C LEU A 125 19.40 6.81 7.51
N SER A 126 19.06 6.12 6.42
CA SER A 126 19.92 6.04 5.24
C SER A 126 19.71 7.28 4.38
N THR A 127 20.80 7.92 3.97
CA THR A 127 20.78 9.10 3.09
C THR A 127 20.92 8.74 1.61
N GLN A 128 21.13 7.46 1.29
CA GLN A 128 21.28 7.02 -0.10
C GLN A 128 19.92 6.76 -0.73
N ALA A 129 19.68 7.41 -1.86
CA ALA A 129 18.52 7.11 -2.69
C ALA A 129 18.86 5.90 -3.59
N GLU A 130 18.28 4.75 -3.29
CA GLU A 130 18.44 3.53 -4.09
C GLU A 130 17.12 3.15 -4.76
N MET A 131 17.21 2.72 -6.01
CA MET A 131 16.08 2.18 -6.73
C MET A 131 15.74 0.78 -6.23
N LEU A 132 14.46 0.52 -6.00
CA LEU A 132 13.91 -0.81 -5.80
C LEU A 132 13.53 -1.39 -7.16
N GLU A 133 14.28 -2.36 -7.63
CA GLU A 133 13.99 -3.04 -8.89
C GLU A 133 12.80 -3.98 -8.73
N THR A 134 11.71 -3.71 -9.45
CA THR A 134 10.47 -4.48 -9.36
C THR A 134 10.37 -5.61 -10.37
N GLY A 135 11.17 -5.57 -11.43
CA GLY A 135 11.09 -6.50 -12.56
C GLY A 135 9.92 -6.24 -13.49
N ILE A 136 9.18 -5.15 -13.29
CA ILE A 136 8.04 -4.72 -14.10
C ILE A 136 8.50 -3.55 -14.98
N LYS A 137 8.59 -3.76 -16.29
CA LYS A 137 9.17 -2.81 -17.24
C LYS A 137 8.64 -1.39 -17.11
N VAL A 138 7.32 -1.23 -17.08
CA VAL A 138 6.68 0.09 -17.06
C VAL A 138 6.98 0.86 -15.77
N ILE A 139 7.05 0.17 -14.65
CA ILE A 139 7.38 0.76 -13.35
C ILE A 139 8.86 1.12 -13.32
N ASP A 140 9.72 0.17 -13.56
CA ASP A 140 11.17 0.34 -13.44
C ASP A 140 11.72 1.39 -14.40
N LEU A 141 11.14 1.52 -15.60
CA LEU A 141 11.58 2.51 -16.57
C LEU A 141 11.04 3.91 -16.29
N LEU A 142 9.71 4.05 -16.08
CA LEU A 142 9.01 5.33 -16.17
C LEU A 142 8.60 5.93 -14.83
N ALA A 143 8.44 5.09 -13.81
CA ALA A 143 8.07 5.50 -12.46
C ALA A 143 8.77 4.62 -11.40
N PRO A 144 10.12 4.56 -11.40
CA PRO A 144 10.87 3.67 -10.55
C PRO A 144 10.60 3.94 -9.06
N TYR A 145 10.56 2.87 -8.28
CA TYR A 145 10.34 2.95 -6.84
C TYR A 145 11.65 3.15 -6.10
N GLN A 146 11.62 3.97 -5.06
CA GLN A 146 12.74 4.15 -4.15
C GLN A 146 12.62 3.18 -2.99
N LYS A 147 13.72 2.53 -2.59
CA LYS A 147 13.79 1.80 -1.33
C LYS A 147 13.51 2.75 -0.15
N GLY A 148 12.63 2.33 0.74
CA GLY A 148 12.16 3.19 1.83
C GLY A 148 11.25 4.33 1.40
N GLY A 149 10.84 4.36 0.13
CA GLY A 149 9.91 5.33 -0.42
C GLY A 149 8.45 4.98 -0.18
N LYS A 150 7.61 5.95 -0.44
CA LYS A 150 6.15 5.87 -0.31
C LYS A 150 5.53 6.02 -1.69
N ILE A 151 4.89 4.98 -2.17
CA ILE A 151 4.33 4.89 -3.51
C ILE A 151 2.80 4.94 -3.41
N GLY A 152 2.19 5.88 -4.11
CA GLY A 152 0.74 5.94 -4.29
C GLY A 152 0.31 5.08 -5.47
N LEU A 153 -0.58 4.12 -5.24
CA LEU A 153 -1.19 3.31 -6.28
C LEU A 153 -2.63 3.76 -6.51
N PHE A 154 -2.87 4.34 -7.69
CA PHE A 154 -4.16 4.85 -8.10
C PHE A 154 -4.80 3.90 -9.10
N GLY A 155 -6.10 3.82 -9.11
CA GLY A 155 -6.85 3.07 -10.10
C GLY A 155 -8.25 2.74 -9.63
N GLY A 156 -9.17 2.72 -10.57
CA GLY A 156 -10.55 2.30 -10.36
C GLY A 156 -10.69 0.79 -10.12
N ALA A 157 -11.90 0.32 -9.96
CA ALA A 157 -12.18 -1.10 -9.86
C ALA A 157 -11.88 -1.82 -11.19
N GLY A 158 -11.30 -3.02 -11.12
CA GLY A 158 -11.11 -3.90 -12.29
C GLY A 158 -9.93 -3.54 -13.20
N VAL A 159 -9.03 -2.64 -12.81
CA VAL A 159 -7.84 -2.28 -13.61
C VAL A 159 -6.59 -3.13 -13.30
N GLY A 160 -6.73 -4.15 -12.44
CA GLY A 160 -5.63 -5.06 -12.10
C GLY A 160 -4.77 -4.61 -10.90
N LYS A 161 -5.29 -3.76 -10.01
CA LYS A 161 -4.57 -3.29 -8.82
C LYS A 161 -4.08 -4.45 -7.94
N THR A 162 -4.97 -5.36 -7.58
CA THR A 162 -4.66 -6.53 -6.75
C THR A 162 -3.61 -7.42 -7.40
N VAL A 163 -3.73 -7.67 -8.71
CA VAL A 163 -2.78 -8.49 -9.47
C VAL A 163 -1.39 -7.83 -9.51
N ALA A 164 -1.33 -6.51 -9.64
CA ALA A 164 -0.06 -5.78 -9.59
C ALA A 164 0.60 -5.86 -8.21
N ILE A 165 -0.19 -5.77 -7.13
CA ILE A 165 0.31 -5.93 -5.75
C ILE A 165 0.88 -7.35 -5.56
N GLN A 166 0.16 -8.37 -5.98
CA GLN A 166 0.61 -9.76 -5.87
C GLN A 166 1.90 -10.02 -6.65
N GLU A 167 2.02 -9.48 -7.86
CA GLU A 167 3.24 -9.61 -8.66
C GLU A 167 4.44 -8.91 -8.00
N LEU A 168 4.23 -7.74 -7.41
CA LEU A 168 5.28 -7.07 -6.63
C LEU A 168 5.71 -7.90 -5.43
N ILE A 169 4.78 -8.49 -4.68
CA ILE A 169 5.09 -9.41 -3.58
C ILE A 169 5.88 -10.60 -4.08
N HIS A 170 5.43 -11.21 -5.18
CA HIS A 170 6.10 -12.35 -5.78
C HIS A 170 7.55 -12.02 -6.17
N ASN A 171 7.75 -10.95 -6.91
CA ASN A 171 9.06 -10.55 -7.42
C ASN A 171 10.02 -10.20 -6.26
N ILE A 172 9.55 -9.47 -5.26
CA ILE A 172 10.37 -9.16 -4.07
C ILE A 172 10.73 -10.41 -3.29
N ALA A 173 9.81 -11.35 -3.14
CA ALA A 173 10.07 -12.60 -2.41
C ALA A 173 11.06 -13.51 -3.15
N GLN A 174 10.94 -13.62 -4.47
CA GLN A 174 11.75 -14.54 -5.29
C GLN A 174 13.13 -13.97 -5.63
N GLU A 175 13.17 -12.71 -6.08
CA GLU A 175 14.41 -12.11 -6.60
C GLU A 175 15.25 -11.41 -5.52
N HIS A 176 14.60 -10.83 -4.51
CA HIS A 176 15.29 -10.09 -3.47
C HIS A 176 15.30 -10.80 -2.11
N GLY A 177 14.61 -11.94 -1.99
CA GLY A 177 14.46 -12.64 -0.71
C GLY A 177 13.78 -11.80 0.37
N GLY A 178 13.04 -10.79 -0.04
CA GLY A 178 12.37 -9.83 0.82
C GLY A 178 11.09 -10.38 1.43
N ILE A 179 10.56 -9.60 2.37
CA ILE A 179 9.36 -9.90 3.13
C ILE A 179 8.33 -8.82 2.83
N SER A 180 7.06 -9.21 2.85
CA SER A 180 5.95 -8.28 2.65
C SER A 180 5.01 -8.31 3.85
N VAL A 181 4.39 -7.17 4.11
CA VAL A 181 3.28 -7.04 5.07
C VAL A 181 2.12 -6.36 4.34
N PHE A 182 0.94 -6.94 4.43
CA PHE A 182 -0.27 -6.39 3.86
C PHE A 182 -1.20 -5.91 4.97
N ALA A 183 -1.57 -4.63 4.95
CA ALA A 183 -2.51 -4.01 5.86
C ALA A 183 -3.80 -3.63 5.11
N GLY A 184 -4.85 -4.40 5.31
CA GLY A 184 -6.20 -4.13 4.79
C GLY A 184 -6.94 -3.17 5.71
N VAL A 185 -7.12 -1.93 5.27
CA VAL A 185 -7.73 -0.85 6.07
C VAL A 185 -9.11 -0.51 5.54
N GLY A 186 -10.15 -0.91 6.27
CA GLY A 186 -11.53 -0.57 5.93
C GLY A 186 -12.03 -1.20 4.61
N GLU A 187 -11.42 -2.29 4.18
CA GLU A 187 -11.82 -3.00 2.97
C GLU A 187 -12.94 -4.02 3.26
N ARG A 188 -13.53 -4.53 2.19
CA ARG A 188 -14.59 -5.55 2.30
C ARG A 188 -13.99 -6.88 2.75
N THR A 189 -14.64 -7.55 3.69
CA THR A 189 -14.21 -8.88 4.18
C THR A 189 -14.05 -9.89 3.05
N ARG A 190 -14.96 -9.86 2.05
CA ARG A 190 -14.88 -10.72 0.88
C ARG A 190 -13.59 -10.50 0.09
N GLU A 191 -13.24 -9.24 -0.21
CA GLU A 191 -12.03 -8.90 -0.97
C GLU A 191 -10.76 -9.32 -0.23
N GLY A 192 -10.74 -9.16 1.11
CA GLY A 192 -9.65 -9.66 1.93
C GLY A 192 -9.51 -11.18 1.91
N ASN A 193 -10.63 -11.91 1.92
CA ASN A 193 -10.63 -13.37 1.82
C ASN A 193 -10.21 -13.86 0.42
N ASP A 194 -10.70 -13.21 -0.63
CA ASP A 194 -10.30 -13.52 -2.01
C ASP A 194 -8.79 -13.31 -2.19
N LEU A 195 -8.24 -12.19 -1.68
CA LEU A 195 -6.80 -11.92 -1.69
C LEU A 195 -5.99 -13.00 -0.95
N LEU A 196 -6.46 -13.44 0.23
CA LEU A 196 -5.80 -14.50 0.99
C LEU A 196 -5.72 -15.81 0.19
N HIS A 197 -6.82 -16.20 -0.47
CA HIS A 197 -6.84 -17.39 -1.32
C HIS A 197 -5.90 -17.27 -2.51
N GLU A 198 -5.94 -16.15 -3.23
CA GLU A 198 -5.07 -15.89 -4.37
C GLU A 198 -3.59 -15.89 -3.98
N MET A 199 -3.23 -15.30 -2.83
CA MET A 199 -1.86 -15.31 -2.32
C MET A 199 -1.41 -16.71 -1.86
N THR A 200 -2.35 -17.52 -1.39
CA THR A 200 -2.09 -18.91 -1.01
C THR A 200 -1.84 -19.76 -2.25
N ASP A 201 -2.69 -19.64 -3.27
CA ASP A 201 -2.58 -20.36 -4.53
C ASP A 201 -1.31 -20.01 -5.31
N SER A 202 -0.91 -18.74 -5.28
CA SER A 202 0.35 -18.28 -5.90
C SER A 202 1.60 -18.58 -5.06
N GLY A 203 1.43 -19.07 -3.82
CA GLY A 203 2.53 -19.41 -2.92
C GLY A 203 3.26 -18.23 -2.27
N VAL A 204 2.83 -17.00 -2.51
CA VAL A 204 3.49 -15.80 -1.96
C VAL A 204 3.14 -15.53 -0.50
N ILE A 205 2.09 -16.16 0.01
CA ILE A 205 1.64 -15.98 1.39
C ILE A 205 2.72 -16.32 2.42
N GLN A 206 3.58 -17.29 2.15
CA GLN A 206 4.63 -17.75 3.08
C GLN A 206 5.68 -16.68 3.41
N LYS A 207 5.80 -15.65 2.58
CA LYS A 207 6.69 -14.49 2.78
C LYS A 207 5.92 -13.23 3.17
N THR A 208 4.64 -13.37 3.52
CA THR A 208 3.76 -12.22 3.77
C THR A 208 3.04 -12.39 5.11
N ALA A 209 3.03 -11.34 5.93
CA ALA A 209 2.12 -11.21 7.05
C ALA A 209 0.94 -10.33 6.65
N MET A 210 -0.27 -10.70 7.01
CA MET A 210 -1.49 -9.96 6.66
C MET A 210 -2.19 -9.47 7.92
N VAL A 211 -2.64 -8.21 7.91
CA VAL A 211 -3.39 -7.61 9.02
C VAL A 211 -4.64 -6.94 8.45
N PHE A 212 -5.81 -7.25 9.00
CA PHE A 212 -7.07 -6.68 8.54
C PHE A 212 -7.81 -5.93 9.64
N GLY A 213 -8.24 -4.71 9.31
CA GLY A 213 -9.27 -3.95 10.01
C GLY A 213 -10.38 -3.64 9.01
N GLN A 214 -11.38 -4.53 8.93
CA GLN A 214 -12.36 -4.55 7.86
C GLN A 214 -13.41 -3.43 7.98
N MET A 215 -14.19 -3.25 6.92
CA MET A 215 -15.21 -2.21 6.81
C MET A 215 -16.30 -2.29 7.90
N ASN A 216 -16.59 -3.49 8.40
CA ASN A 216 -17.58 -3.73 9.46
C ASN A 216 -17.04 -3.53 10.87
N GLU A 217 -15.74 -3.32 11.04
CA GLU A 217 -15.13 -3.07 12.34
C GLU A 217 -15.28 -1.60 12.76
N PRO A 218 -15.25 -1.30 14.07
CA PRO A 218 -15.37 0.07 14.57
C PRO A 218 -14.20 0.95 14.09
N PRO A 219 -14.37 2.28 14.11
CA PRO A 219 -13.37 3.20 13.57
C PRO A 219 -12.02 3.13 14.30
N GLY A 220 -11.99 2.74 15.58
CA GLY A 220 -10.73 2.52 16.29
C GLY A 220 -9.86 1.44 15.68
N ALA A 221 -10.45 0.31 15.31
CA ALA A 221 -9.74 -0.78 14.63
C ALA A 221 -9.22 -0.34 13.26
N ARG A 222 -10.05 0.29 12.44
CA ARG A 222 -9.67 0.78 11.11
C ARG A 222 -8.59 1.88 11.17
N LEU A 223 -8.57 2.68 12.23
CA LEU A 223 -7.56 3.72 12.44
C LEU A 223 -6.20 3.15 12.85
N ARG A 224 -6.17 1.99 13.53
CA ARG A 224 -4.94 1.41 14.10
C ARG A 224 -4.35 0.25 13.32
N VAL A 225 -5.11 -0.40 12.46
CA VAL A 225 -4.64 -1.59 11.73
C VAL A 225 -3.42 -1.31 10.84
N ALA A 226 -3.32 -0.14 10.23
CA ALA A 226 -2.14 0.25 9.45
C ALA A 226 -0.89 0.33 10.34
N LEU A 227 -1.02 0.81 11.58
CA LEU A 227 0.07 0.85 12.56
C LEU A 227 0.49 -0.56 12.98
N THR A 228 -0.46 -1.48 13.11
CA THR A 228 -0.16 -2.90 13.39
C THR A 228 0.70 -3.51 12.28
N GLY A 229 0.29 -3.35 11.04
CA GLY A 229 1.06 -3.82 9.88
C GLY A 229 2.45 -3.17 9.80
N LEU A 230 2.52 -1.85 9.99
CA LEU A 230 3.80 -1.13 10.01
C LEU A 230 4.73 -1.62 11.11
N THR A 231 4.20 -1.90 12.30
CA THR A 231 4.99 -2.43 13.43
C THR A 231 5.60 -3.79 13.11
N MET A 232 4.85 -4.67 12.43
CA MET A 232 5.38 -5.95 11.95
C MET A 232 6.47 -5.75 10.89
N ALA A 233 6.28 -4.83 9.95
CA ALA A 233 7.26 -4.51 8.92
C ALA A 233 8.55 -3.93 9.51
N GLU A 234 8.45 -3.03 10.47
CA GLU A 234 9.60 -2.41 11.15
C GLU A 234 10.49 -3.43 11.88
N TYR A 235 9.90 -4.49 12.41
CA TYR A 235 10.70 -5.55 13.05
C TYR A 235 11.70 -6.17 12.06
N PHE A 236 11.25 -6.52 10.89
CA PHE A 236 12.11 -7.13 9.86
C PHE A 236 13.15 -6.15 9.34
N ARG A 237 12.81 -4.86 9.22
CA ARG A 237 13.78 -3.81 8.88
C ARG A 237 14.87 -3.65 9.94
N ASP A 238 14.46 -3.50 11.20
CA ASP A 238 15.33 -3.06 12.29
C ASP A 238 16.15 -4.20 12.88
N GLU A 239 15.56 -5.40 13.04
CA GLU A 239 16.20 -6.55 13.71
C GLU A 239 16.80 -7.54 12.71
N GLU A 240 16.18 -7.73 11.57
CA GLU A 240 16.65 -8.70 10.58
C GLU A 240 17.36 -8.05 9.39
N GLY A 241 17.39 -6.73 9.31
CA GLY A 241 18.07 -6.00 8.25
C GLY A 241 17.50 -6.28 6.87
N LYS A 242 16.17 -6.50 6.78
CA LYS A 242 15.50 -6.85 5.53
C LYS A 242 14.96 -5.63 4.80
N ASP A 243 14.83 -5.77 3.49
CA ASP A 243 14.00 -4.89 2.68
C ASP A 243 12.56 -5.42 2.72
N VAL A 244 11.65 -4.61 3.24
CA VAL A 244 10.26 -4.98 3.48
C VAL A 244 9.35 -4.16 2.58
N LEU A 245 8.38 -4.81 1.94
CA LEU A 245 7.24 -4.12 1.32
C LEU A 245 6.08 -4.05 2.31
N LEU A 246 5.56 -2.85 2.49
CA LEU A 246 4.32 -2.62 3.23
C LEU A 246 3.23 -2.17 2.27
N PHE A 247 2.20 -2.99 2.12
CA PHE A 247 1.01 -2.64 1.35
C PHE A 247 -0.07 -2.11 2.30
N VAL A 248 -0.66 -0.96 1.95
CA VAL A 248 -1.78 -0.38 2.70
C VAL A 248 -2.95 -0.20 1.74
N ASP A 249 -3.98 -0.96 1.91
CA ASP A 249 -5.20 -0.87 1.13
C ASP A 249 -6.41 -0.70 2.04
N ASN A 250 -6.93 0.46 2.20
CA ASN A 250 -6.75 1.71 1.48
C ASN A 250 -6.36 2.83 2.47
N ILE A 251 -5.36 3.64 2.16
CA ILE A 251 -4.91 4.72 3.05
C ILE A 251 -5.99 5.78 3.31
N PHE A 252 -6.90 6.01 2.36
CA PHE A 252 -8.04 6.90 2.55
C PHE A 252 -8.93 6.44 3.72
N ARG A 253 -9.10 5.13 3.91
CA ARG A 253 -9.90 4.58 5.01
C ARG A 253 -9.29 4.84 6.39
N PHE A 254 -7.97 4.92 6.44
CA PHE A 254 -7.26 5.38 7.65
C PHE A 254 -7.68 6.80 8.02
N THR A 255 -7.68 7.74 7.09
CA THR A 255 -8.09 9.12 7.33
C THR A 255 -9.58 9.23 7.65
N GLN A 256 -10.43 8.45 6.97
CA GLN A 256 -11.87 8.40 7.23
C GLN A 256 -12.16 7.89 8.65
N ALA A 257 -11.52 6.83 9.09
CA ALA A 257 -11.65 6.32 10.45
C ALA A 257 -11.21 7.36 11.49
N GLY A 258 -10.14 8.10 11.19
CA GLY A 258 -9.68 9.22 12.02
C GLY A 258 -10.73 10.33 12.15
N SER A 259 -11.46 10.65 11.08
CA SER A 259 -12.53 11.64 11.12
C SER A 259 -13.74 11.18 11.96
N GLU A 260 -14.11 9.91 11.84
CA GLU A 260 -15.17 9.28 12.65
C GLU A 260 -14.81 9.30 14.15
N VAL A 261 -13.59 8.91 14.49
CA VAL A 261 -13.08 8.97 15.87
C VAL A 261 -13.06 10.39 16.38
N SER A 262 -12.57 11.34 15.61
CA SER A 262 -12.50 12.75 15.99
C SER A 262 -13.88 13.34 16.30
N ALA A 263 -14.89 12.99 15.49
CA ALA A 263 -16.27 13.40 15.74
C ALA A 263 -16.81 12.81 17.07
N LEU A 264 -16.56 11.53 17.32
CA LEU A 264 -16.96 10.86 18.57
C LEU A 264 -16.23 11.42 19.79
N LEU A 265 -15.00 11.90 19.62
CA LEU A 265 -14.23 12.57 20.69
C LEU A 265 -14.71 13.99 20.96
N GLY A 266 -15.64 14.52 20.15
CA GLY A 266 -16.19 15.87 20.28
C GLY A 266 -15.22 16.98 19.83
N ARG A 267 -14.26 16.66 18.97
CA ARG A 267 -13.36 17.66 18.36
C ARG A 267 -14.08 18.46 17.29
N MET A 268 -13.78 19.76 17.21
CA MET A 268 -14.32 20.60 16.16
C MET A 268 -13.75 20.18 14.80
N PRO A 269 -14.60 19.88 13.80
CA PRO A 269 -14.13 19.49 12.49
C PRO A 269 -13.39 20.62 11.76
N SER A 270 -12.42 20.25 10.94
CA SER A 270 -11.75 21.13 10.01
C SER A 270 -12.45 21.16 8.64
N ALA A 271 -11.76 21.60 7.59
CA ALA A 271 -12.32 21.67 6.24
C ALA A 271 -12.92 20.31 5.79
N VAL A 272 -14.07 20.36 5.12
CA VAL A 272 -14.80 19.20 4.57
C VAL A 272 -15.20 18.16 5.64
N GLY A 273 -15.17 18.53 6.93
CA GLY A 273 -15.54 17.64 8.04
C GLY A 273 -14.43 16.72 8.54
N TYR A 274 -13.21 16.86 8.02
CA TYR A 274 -12.06 16.07 8.51
C TYR A 274 -11.60 16.51 9.90
N GLN A 275 -10.84 15.62 10.56
CA GLN A 275 -10.23 15.89 11.85
C GLN A 275 -9.18 17.02 11.76
N PRO A 276 -9.06 17.87 12.79
CA PRO A 276 -8.03 18.92 12.82
C PRO A 276 -6.61 18.34 12.93
N THR A 277 -6.48 17.08 13.32
CA THR A 277 -5.23 16.33 13.49
C THR A 277 -4.84 15.50 12.25
N LEU A 278 -5.52 15.68 11.11
CA LEU A 278 -5.32 14.89 9.91
C LEU A 278 -3.84 14.83 9.46
N ALA A 279 -3.20 15.98 9.34
CA ALA A 279 -1.80 16.06 8.91
C ALA A 279 -0.84 15.42 9.92
N THR A 280 -1.11 15.58 11.20
CA THR A 280 -0.29 14.99 12.28
C THR A 280 -0.42 13.46 12.30
N GLU A 281 -1.65 12.94 12.22
CA GLU A 281 -1.90 11.50 12.20
C GLU A 281 -1.27 10.84 10.97
N MET A 282 -1.42 11.46 9.79
CA MET A 282 -0.79 11.00 8.57
C MET A 282 0.74 11.05 8.67
N GLY A 283 1.30 12.14 9.19
CA GLY A 283 2.74 12.30 9.38
C GLY A 283 3.32 11.25 10.33
N GLN A 284 2.65 10.97 11.44
CA GLN A 284 3.09 9.93 12.39
C GLN A 284 3.15 8.53 11.76
N LEU A 285 2.24 8.21 10.86
CA LEU A 285 2.29 6.95 10.11
C LEU A 285 3.39 6.98 9.05
N GLN A 286 3.42 8.02 8.22
CA GLN A 286 4.27 8.08 7.02
C GLN A 286 5.76 8.23 7.34
N GLU A 287 6.13 8.97 8.38
CA GLU A 287 7.53 9.20 8.73
C GLU A 287 8.24 7.95 9.31
N ARG A 288 7.48 6.96 9.76
CA ARG A 288 8.02 5.65 10.16
C ARG A 288 8.40 4.77 8.97
N ILE A 289 7.82 5.07 7.79
CA ILE A 289 8.06 4.34 6.54
C ILE A 289 9.28 4.95 5.86
N THR A 290 10.43 4.32 6.02
CA THR A 290 11.71 4.85 5.55
C THR A 290 12.79 3.78 5.48
N SER A 291 13.90 4.10 4.83
CA SER A 291 15.14 3.33 4.90
C SER A 291 15.96 3.74 6.11
N THR A 292 16.47 2.75 6.82
CA THR A 292 17.46 2.91 7.88
C THR A 292 18.81 2.32 7.44
N LYS A 293 19.83 2.49 8.26
CA LYS A 293 21.15 1.86 8.02
C LYS A 293 21.12 0.33 8.03
N ASN A 294 20.07 -0.26 8.62
CA ASN A 294 19.91 -1.70 8.74
C ASN A 294 19.11 -2.32 7.60
N GLY A 295 18.04 -1.67 7.19
CA GLY A 295 17.12 -2.18 6.16
C GLY A 295 16.14 -1.11 5.72
N SER A 296 15.11 -1.50 4.97
CA SER A 296 14.10 -0.57 4.46
C SER A 296 12.68 -1.06 4.65
N VAL A 297 11.75 -0.13 4.82
CA VAL A 297 10.33 -0.33 4.62
C VAL A 297 9.89 0.55 3.47
N THR A 298 9.51 -0.05 2.37
CA THR A 298 8.93 0.62 1.20
C THR A 298 7.43 0.40 1.21
N SER A 299 6.62 1.45 1.14
CA SER A 299 5.17 1.30 1.14
C SER A 299 4.56 1.52 -0.23
N ILE A 300 3.58 0.68 -0.53
CA ILE A 300 2.68 0.84 -1.66
C ILE A 300 1.28 1.03 -1.09
N GLN A 301 0.74 2.22 -1.27
CA GLN A 301 -0.49 2.66 -0.65
C GLN A 301 -1.55 2.84 -1.73
N ALA A 302 -2.60 2.03 -1.67
CA ALA A 302 -3.77 2.25 -2.52
C ALA A 302 -4.48 3.51 -2.04
N ILE A 303 -4.75 4.43 -2.96
CA ILE A 303 -5.35 5.73 -2.67
C ILE A 303 -6.68 5.83 -3.41
N TYR A 304 -7.74 6.02 -2.65
CA TYR A 304 -9.04 6.40 -3.17
C TYR A 304 -9.16 7.92 -3.15
N VAL A 305 -9.57 8.50 -4.27
CA VAL A 305 -9.80 9.94 -4.41
C VAL A 305 -11.31 10.17 -4.47
N PRO A 306 -11.94 10.73 -3.42
CA PRO A 306 -13.37 10.97 -3.40
C PRO A 306 -13.80 11.89 -4.54
N ALA A 307 -14.80 11.46 -5.33
CA ALA A 307 -15.34 12.21 -6.46
C ALA A 307 -14.28 12.68 -7.50
N ASP A 308 -13.14 11.98 -7.57
CA ASP A 308 -11.98 12.35 -8.39
C ASP A 308 -11.43 13.78 -8.08
N ASP A 309 -11.71 14.28 -6.88
CA ASP A 309 -11.24 15.58 -6.40
C ASP A 309 -9.90 15.45 -5.67
N TYR A 310 -8.82 15.73 -6.37
CA TYR A 310 -7.45 15.72 -5.85
C TYR A 310 -7.18 16.86 -4.84
N THR A 311 -8.08 17.82 -4.71
CA THR A 311 -7.98 18.91 -3.73
C THR A 311 -8.64 18.58 -2.39
N ASP A 312 -9.33 17.44 -2.29
CA ASP A 312 -9.85 16.93 -1.03
C ASP A 312 -8.72 16.78 -0.01
N PRO A 313 -8.89 17.24 1.25
CA PRO A 313 -7.84 17.24 2.27
C PRO A 313 -7.17 15.88 2.52
N ALA A 314 -7.90 14.77 2.42
CA ALA A 314 -7.33 13.45 2.69
C ALA A 314 -6.32 13.01 1.62
N PRO A 315 -6.66 12.95 0.32
CA PRO A 315 -5.68 12.65 -0.71
C PRO A 315 -4.59 13.73 -0.79
N ALA A 316 -4.91 15.00 -0.67
CA ALA A 316 -3.92 16.09 -0.73
C ALA A 316 -2.84 15.95 0.36
N THR A 317 -3.24 15.60 1.59
CA THR A 317 -2.29 15.35 2.68
C THR A 317 -1.43 14.12 2.41
N THR A 318 -2.03 13.06 1.85
CA THR A 318 -1.29 11.84 1.50
C THR A 318 -0.27 12.11 0.39
N PHE A 319 -0.64 12.86 -0.65
CA PHE A 319 0.25 13.20 -1.78
C PHE A 319 1.53 13.91 -1.34
N ALA A 320 1.46 14.74 -0.29
CA ALA A 320 2.63 15.43 0.22
C ALA A 320 3.74 14.49 0.70
N HIS A 321 3.40 13.26 1.06
CA HIS A 321 4.34 12.24 1.54
C HIS A 321 4.85 11.30 0.43
N LEU A 322 4.22 11.28 -0.76
CA LEU A 322 4.56 10.32 -1.80
C LEU A 322 5.87 10.65 -2.52
N ASP A 323 6.65 9.62 -2.78
CA ASP A 323 7.87 9.67 -3.57
C ASP A 323 7.65 9.26 -5.04
N ALA A 324 6.67 8.40 -5.27
CA ALA A 324 6.26 7.98 -6.60
C ALA A 324 4.74 7.74 -6.67
N THR A 325 4.20 7.82 -7.87
CA THR A 325 2.80 7.50 -8.17
C THR A 325 2.72 6.53 -9.33
N THR A 326 1.88 5.52 -9.19
CA THR A 326 1.55 4.55 -10.24
C THR A 326 0.06 4.63 -10.51
N ASN A 327 -0.31 5.13 -11.68
CA ASN A 327 -1.69 5.27 -12.11
C ASN A 327 -2.09 4.09 -12.99
N LEU A 328 -3.10 3.34 -12.57
CA LEU A 328 -3.72 2.30 -13.39
C LEU A 328 -4.94 2.89 -14.11
N GLU A 329 -4.92 2.83 -15.43
CA GLU A 329 -5.92 3.48 -16.29
C GLU A 329 -6.81 2.44 -16.97
N ARG A 330 -8.13 2.67 -16.90
CA ARG A 330 -9.12 1.77 -17.50
C ARG A 330 -8.99 1.66 -19.03
N LYS A 331 -8.74 2.78 -19.70
CA LYS A 331 -8.56 2.79 -21.16
C LYS A 331 -7.43 1.87 -21.62
N ILE A 332 -6.34 1.79 -20.84
CA ILE A 332 -5.20 0.91 -21.12
C ILE A 332 -5.60 -0.55 -20.92
N SER A 333 -6.36 -0.86 -19.87
CA SER A 333 -6.87 -2.21 -19.65
C SER A 333 -7.87 -2.66 -20.71
N GLU A 334 -8.70 -1.76 -21.21
CA GLU A 334 -9.64 -2.01 -22.30
C GLU A 334 -8.93 -2.31 -23.65
N MET A 335 -7.70 -1.80 -23.83
CA MET A 335 -6.83 -2.17 -24.96
C MET A 335 -6.14 -3.53 -24.78
N GLY A 336 -6.37 -4.23 -23.67
CA GLY A 336 -5.73 -5.50 -23.35
C GLY A 336 -4.25 -5.38 -22.96
N ILE A 337 -3.81 -4.20 -22.53
CA ILE A 337 -2.44 -3.93 -22.09
C ILE A 337 -2.38 -4.06 -20.57
N TYR A 338 -1.63 -5.04 -20.09
CA TYR A 338 -1.42 -5.30 -18.66
C TYR A 338 0.09 -5.41 -18.33
N PRO A 339 0.55 -4.81 -17.21
CA PRO A 339 -0.20 -3.97 -16.27
C PRO A 339 -0.72 -2.68 -16.93
N ALA A 340 -1.91 -2.27 -16.56
CA ALA A 340 -2.59 -1.11 -17.15
C ALA A 340 -2.07 0.22 -16.59
N VAL A 341 -0.77 0.36 -16.44
CA VAL A 341 -0.11 1.56 -15.91
C VAL A 341 -0.09 2.65 -16.97
N ASP A 342 -0.60 3.83 -16.62
CA ASP A 342 -0.48 5.00 -17.47
C ASP A 342 0.95 5.56 -17.40
N PRO A 343 1.71 5.49 -18.50
CA PRO A 343 3.11 5.89 -18.52
C PRO A 343 3.33 7.41 -18.41
N LEU A 344 2.32 8.22 -18.74
CA LEU A 344 2.41 9.68 -18.71
C LEU A 344 1.88 10.26 -17.40
N ALA A 345 0.87 9.63 -16.79
CA ALA A 345 0.32 10.06 -15.51
C ALA A 345 1.09 9.52 -14.29
N SER A 346 1.90 8.50 -14.48
CA SER A 346 2.76 7.94 -13.42
C SER A 346 4.07 8.70 -13.32
N SER A 347 4.56 8.88 -12.10
CA SER A 347 5.76 9.69 -11.83
C SER A 347 6.60 9.14 -10.70
N SER A 348 7.88 9.53 -10.65
CA SER A 348 8.79 9.20 -9.56
C SER A 348 9.82 10.31 -9.36
N ARG A 349 10.09 10.62 -8.09
CA ARG A 349 11.12 11.60 -7.71
C ARG A 349 12.53 11.13 -8.02
N ILE A 350 12.78 9.82 -8.00
CA ILE A 350 14.11 9.27 -8.29
C ILE A 350 14.41 9.13 -9.77
N LEU A 351 13.47 9.41 -10.67
CA LEU A 351 13.72 9.44 -12.09
C LEU A 351 14.48 10.75 -12.45
N ALA A 352 15.72 10.80 -12.03
CA ALA A 352 16.66 11.89 -12.24
C ALA A 352 18.04 11.32 -12.64
N PRO A 353 18.80 11.99 -13.51
CA PRO A 353 20.08 11.47 -14.02
C PRO A 353 21.07 11.12 -12.91
N GLU A 354 21.05 11.88 -11.81
CA GLU A 354 21.95 11.73 -10.67
C GLU A 354 21.68 10.44 -9.86
N ILE A 355 20.49 9.87 -9.97
CA ILE A 355 20.06 8.69 -9.19
C ILE A 355 20.03 7.46 -10.07
N VAL A 356 19.27 7.48 -11.16
CA VAL A 356 19.08 6.31 -12.04
C VAL A 356 20.14 6.22 -13.15
N GLY A 357 20.91 7.28 -13.37
CA GLY A 357 21.89 7.39 -14.45
C GLY A 357 21.32 8.03 -15.72
N GLU A 358 22.19 8.66 -16.51
CA GLU A 358 21.81 9.40 -17.72
C GLU A 358 21.12 8.51 -18.76
N GLU A 359 21.60 7.29 -18.93
CA GLU A 359 21.03 6.36 -19.91
C GLU A 359 19.58 6.04 -19.61
N HIS A 360 19.28 5.60 -18.38
CA HIS A 360 17.93 5.31 -17.94
C HIS A 360 17.01 6.53 -18.09
N TYR A 361 17.47 7.68 -17.60
CA TYR A 361 16.71 8.92 -17.70
C TYR A 361 16.38 9.32 -19.15
N ASN A 362 17.37 9.28 -20.04
CA ASN A 362 17.18 9.66 -21.44
C ASN A 362 16.23 8.68 -22.18
N VAL A 363 16.34 7.40 -21.94
CA VAL A 363 15.42 6.41 -22.51
C VAL A 363 14.00 6.61 -21.99
N ALA A 364 13.83 6.84 -20.70
CA ALA A 364 12.52 7.12 -20.11
C ALA A 364 11.88 8.40 -20.70
N GLN A 365 12.67 9.48 -20.84
CA GLN A 365 12.19 10.72 -21.45
C GLN A 365 11.83 10.52 -22.93
N GLY A 366 12.63 9.78 -23.67
CA GLY A 366 12.35 9.44 -25.07
C GLY A 366 11.03 8.69 -25.25
N VAL A 367 10.78 7.69 -24.38
CA VAL A 367 9.51 6.96 -24.36
C VAL A 367 8.34 7.88 -24.06
N LYS A 368 8.46 8.71 -23.04
CA LYS A 368 7.40 9.68 -22.66
C LYS A 368 7.10 10.67 -23.78
N GLN A 369 8.13 11.19 -24.45
CA GLN A 369 7.97 12.15 -25.57
C GLN A 369 7.22 11.50 -26.74
N ILE A 370 7.59 10.29 -27.13
CA ILE A 370 6.91 9.58 -28.23
C ILE A 370 5.44 9.29 -27.87
N LEU A 371 5.15 8.85 -26.66
CA LEU A 371 3.79 8.58 -26.22
C LEU A 371 2.95 9.85 -26.11
N ALA A 372 3.52 10.94 -25.63
CA ALA A 372 2.85 12.25 -25.56
C ALA A 372 2.53 12.75 -26.96
N ARG A 373 3.48 12.68 -27.89
CA ARG A 373 3.24 13.06 -29.29
C ARG A 373 2.17 12.20 -29.95
N TYR A 374 2.18 10.90 -29.68
CA TYR A 374 1.14 10.00 -30.16
C TYR A 374 -0.26 10.39 -29.65
N ASN A 375 -0.39 10.76 -28.37
CA ASN A 375 -1.66 11.23 -27.83
C ASN A 375 -2.18 12.48 -28.54
N GLU A 376 -1.30 13.45 -28.84
CA GLU A 376 -1.66 14.63 -29.62
C GLU A 376 -2.13 14.30 -31.05
N LEU A 377 -1.55 13.25 -31.64
CA LEU A 377 -1.90 12.83 -32.99
C LEU A 377 -3.18 11.98 -33.06
N GLN A 378 -3.64 11.44 -31.95
CA GLN A 378 -4.83 10.55 -31.93
C GLN A 378 -6.09 11.23 -32.48
N ASP A 379 -6.33 12.48 -32.11
CA ASP A 379 -7.50 13.24 -32.60
C ASP A 379 -7.42 13.48 -34.11
N ILE A 380 -6.24 13.77 -34.63
CA ILE A 380 -5.97 13.94 -36.05
C ILE A 380 -6.20 12.62 -36.79
N ILE A 381 -5.71 11.51 -36.26
CA ILE A 381 -5.88 10.17 -36.84
C ILE A 381 -7.36 9.79 -36.87
N ALA A 382 -8.09 10.08 -35.80
CA ALA A 382 -9.52 9.75 -35.71
C ALA A 382 -10.39 10.51 -36.70
N ILE A 383 -10.03 11.76 -37.03
CA ILE A 383 -10.79 12.64 -37.92
C ILE A 383 -10.37 12.49 -39.38
N LEU A 384 -9.05 12.52 -39.64
CA LEU A 384 -8.48 12.63 -40.99
C LEU A 384 -7.84 11.31 -41.49
N GLY A 385 -7.58 10.34 -40.59
CA GLY A 385 -6.91 9.11 -40.92
C GLY A 385 -5.36 9.21 -40.89
N MET A 386 -4.72 8.06 -41.02
CA MET A 386 -3.26 7.94 -40.99
C MET A 386 -2.58 8.57 -42.22
N ASP A 387 -3.28 8.66 -43.32
CA ASP A 387 -2.72 9.09 -44.60
C ASP A 387 -2.40 10.59 -44.64
N GLU A 388 -3.07 11.37 -43.80
CA GLU A 388 -2.83 12.82 -43.65
C GLU A 388 -1.64 13.18 -42.75
N LEU A 389 -1.02 12.20 -42.07
CA LEU A 389 0.15 12.44 -41.26
C LEU A 389 1.40 12.60 -42.09
N SER A 390 2.33 13.44 -41.63
CA SER A 390 3.69 13.50 -42.16
C SER A 390 4.41 12.16 -42.01
N GLU A 391 5.45 11.93 -42.79
CA GLU A 391 6.27 10.69 -42.67
C GLU A 391 6.87 10.57 -41.27
N ASP A 392 7.34 11.67 -40.68
CA ASP A 392 7.87 11.69 -39.31
C ASP A 392 6.82 11.33 -38.28
N ASP A 393 5.60 11.87 -38.41
CA ASP A 393 4.51 11.55 -37.48
C ASP A 393 4.02 10.08 -37.64
N ARG A 394 4.04 9.53 -38.86
CA ARG A 394 3.73 8.10 -39.07
C ARG A 394 4.76 7.21 -38.38
N LEU A 395 6.03 7.60 -38.45
CA LEU A 395 7.09 6.87 -37.75
C LEU A 395 6.91 6.91 -36.24
N VAL A 396 6.60 8.09 -35.68
CA VAL A 396 6.29 8.27 -34.26
C VAL A 396 5.10 7.40 -33.84
N VAL A 397 4.01 7.39 -34.59
CA VAL A 397 2.82 6.55 -34.34
C VAL A 397 3.19 5.07 -34.34
N GLY A 398 3.95 4.63 -35.32
CA GLY A 398 4.41 3.23 -35.41
C GLY A 398 5.24 2.81 -34.19
N ARG A 399 6.19 3.62 -33.79
CA ARG A 399 7.01 3.38 -32.58
C ARG A 399 6.19 3.46 -31.31
N ALA A 400 5.30 4.46 -31.17
CA ALA A 400 4.42 4.59 -30.02
C ALA A 400 3.54 3.36 -29.80
N ARG A 401 2.95 2.80 -30.85
CA ARG A 401 2.13 1.60 -30.77
C ARG A 401 2.95 0.37 -30.33
N ARG A 402 4.19 0.23 -30.82
CA ARG A 402 5.10 -0.81 -30.36
C ARG A 402 5.48 -0.63 -28.90
N ILE A 403 5.82 0.59 -28.50
CA ILE A 403 6.13 0.94 -27.09
C ILE A 403 4.95 0.62 -26.18
N GLN A 404 3.72 1.03 -26.52
CA GLN A 404 2.55 0.72 -25.71
C GLN A 404 2.37 -0.78 -25.48
N ARG A 405 2.51 -1.58 -26.55
CA ARG A 405 2.41 -3.04 -26.43
C ARG A 405 3.60 -3.64 -25.68
N PHE A 406 4.79 -3.09 -25.85
CA PHE A 406 5.98 -3.58 -25.17
C PHE A 406 6.03 -3.21 -23.68
N LEU A 407 5.28 -2.20 -23.25
CA LEU A 407 5.05 -1.91 -21.83
C LEU A 407 4.21 -3.00 -21.15
N SER A 408 3.44 -3.79 -21.89
CA SER A 408 2.78 -4.98 -21.35
C SER A 408 3.78 -6.05 -20.95
N GLN A 409 3.41 -6.84 -19.97
CA GLN A 409 4.27 -7.91 -19.43
C GLN A 409 3.41 -9.02 -18.83
N PRO A 410 3.70 -10.30 -19.10
CA PRO A 410 3.01 -11.38 -18.43
C PRO A 410 3.49 -11.48 -16.98
N PHE A 411 2.55 -11.62 -16.05
CA PHE A 411 2.81 -11.75 -14.63
C PHE A 411 2.78 -13.21 -14.18
N HIS A 412 3.66 -13.58 -13.25
CA HIS A 412 3.71 -14.93 -12.67
C HIS A 412 2.39 -15.28 -11.96
N VAL A 413 1.84 -14.34 -11.23
CA VAL A 413 0.57 -14.55 -10.49
C VAL A 413 -0.64 -14.65 -11.40
N ALA A 414 -0.54 -14.24 -12.66
CA ALA A 414 -1.62 -14.33 -13.64
C ALA A 414 -1.50 -15.54 -14.57
N GLU A 415 -0.42 -16.33 -14.50
CA GLU A 415 -0.12 -17.44 -15.40
C GLU A 415 -1.23 -18.48 -15.46
N GLN A 416 -1.81 -18.83 -14.31
CA GLN A 416 -2.91 -19.77 -14.22
C GLN A 416 -4.21 -19.31 -14.90
N PHE A 417 -4.39 -17.99 -15.11
CA PHE A 417 -5.59 -17.42 -15.71
C PHE A 417 -5.46 -17.15 -17.21
N ASN A 418 -4.27 -16.76 -17.66
CA ASN A 418 -4.04 -16.34 -19.04
C ASN A 418 -3.15 -17.30 -19.83
N GLY A 419 -2.51 -18.26 -19.19
CA GLY A 419 -1.63 -19.26 -19.81
C GLY A 419 -0.30 -18.73 -20.31
N PHE A 420 0.06 -17.47 -20.04
CA PHE A 420 1.36 -16.91 -20.40
C PHE A 420 2.33 -17.08 -19.24
N PRO A 421 3.52 -17.68 -19.46
CA PRO A 421 4.57 -17.75 -18.44
C PRO A 421 4.95 -16.36 -17.96
N GLY A 422 4.94 -16.16 -16.64
CA GLY A 422 5.34 -14.89 -16.03
C GLY A 422 6.80 -14.54 -16.35
N LYS A 423 7.10 -13.25 -16.39
CA LYS A 423 8.43 -12.71 -16.70
C LYS A 423 8.84 -11.65 -15.69
N TYR A 424 10.01 -11.85 -15.12
CA TYR A 424 10.77 -10.81 -14.44
C TYR A 424 11.76 -10.21 -15.43
N VAL A 425 11.74 -8.90 -15.63
CA VAL A 425 12.65 -8.24 -16.59
C VAL A 425 13.59 -7.32 -15.82
N PRO A 426 14.89 -7.64 -15.78
CA PRO A 426 15.89 -6.77 -15.16
C PRO A 426 15.88 -5.37 -15.77
N VAL A 427 16.10 -4.35 -14.94
CA VAL A 427 16.06 -2.94 -15.38
C VAL A 427 17.04 -2.66 -16.52
N LYS A 428 18.20 -3.29 -16.52
CA LYS A 428 19.20 -3.16 -17.61
C LYS A 428 18.66 -3.64 -18.97
N ASP A 429 17.95 -4.77 -18.96
CA ASP A 429 17.32 -5.31 -20.17
C ASP A 429 16.14 -4.45 -20.62
N THR A 430 15.39 -3.90 -19.68
CA THR A 430 14.32 -2.93 -19.95
C THR A 430 14.87 -1.69 -20.64
N ILE A 431 15.89 -1.04 -20.09
CA ILE A 431 16.51 0.16 -20.65
C ILE A 431 17.05 -0.12 -22.06
N ARG A 432 17.82 -1.18 -22.22
CA ARG A 432 18.38 -1.60 -23.50
C ARG A 432 17.29 -1.84 -24.54
N SER A 433 16.26 -2.60 -24.19
CA SER A 433 15.16 -2.94 -25.08
C SER A 433 14.41 -1.71 -25.57
N PHE A 434 14.04 -0.80 -24.67
CA PHE A 434 13.36 0.44 -25.07
C PHE A 434 14.25 1.38 -25.88
N ARG A 435 15.56 1.44 -25.58
CA ARG A 435 16.51 2.19 -26.41
C ARG A 435 16.51 1.67 -27.85
N GLU A 436 16.57 0.37 -28.05
CA GLU A 436 16.55 -0.23 -29.40
C GLU A 436 15.26 0.09 -30.15
N ILE A 437 14.12 0.16 -29.48
CA ILE A 437 12.85 0.58 -30.08
C ILE A 437 12.91 2.07 -30.47
N LEU A 438 13.43 2.93 -29.58
CA LEU A 438 13.57 4.36 -29.83
C LEU A 438 14.53 4.63 -31.01
N ASP A 439 15.62 3.88 -31.12
CA ASP A 439 16.60 3.96 -32.21
C ASP A 439 16.07 3.42 -33.55
N GLY A 440 14.88 2.82 -33.54
CA GLY A 440 14.23 2.31 -34.75
C GLY A 440 14.75 0.97 -35.24
N LYS A 441 15.55 0.23 -34.47
CA LYS A 441 16.10 -1.06 -34.86
C LYS A 441 15.02 -2.12 -35.15
N HIS A 442 13.83 -1.92 -34.62
CA HIS A 442 12.72 -2.87 -34.71
C HIS A 442 11.48 -2.30 -35.41
N ASP A 443 11.64 -1.22 -36.19
CA ASP A 443 10.53 -0.58 -36.91
C ASP A 443 9.89 -1.49 -37.99
N ASN A 444 10.61 -2.52 -38.43
CA ASN A 444 10.15 -3.52 -39.42
C ASN A 444 9.34 -4.67 -38.80
N LEU A 445 9.33 -4.82 -37.45
CA LEU A 445 8.60 -5.90 -36.82
C LEU A 445 7.11 -5.56 -36.67
N PRO A 446 6.20 -6.55 -36.74
CA PRO A 446 4.77 -6.32 -36.54
C PRO A 446 4.51 -5.91 -35.09
N GLU A 447 3.57 -4.98 -34.91
CA GLU A 447 3.20 -4.46 -33.58
C GLU A 447 2.77 -5.56 -32.60
N ALA A 448 2.10 -6.61 -33.08
CA ALA A 448 1.61 -7.72 -32.27
C ALA A 448 2.75 -8.51 -31.60
N ALA A 449 3.96 -8.47 -32.15
CA ALA A 449 5.12 -9.15 -31.57
C ALA A 449 5.56 -8.56 -30.21
N PHE A 450 5.23 -7.30 -29.95
CA PHE A 450 5.62 -6.59 -28.72
C PHE A 450 4.69 -6.82 -27.53
N LEU A 451 3.54 -7.48 -27.74
CA LEU A 451 2.55 -7.68 -26.69
C LEU A 451 2.90 -8.88 -25.80
N PHE A 452 2.85 -8.72 -24.48
CA PHE A 452 3.11 -9.77 -23.47
C PHE A 452 4.42 -10.52 -23.69
N VAL A 453 5.50 -9.78 -23.80
CA VAL A 453 6.88 -10.32 -23.88
C VAL A 453 7.73 -9.75 -22.75
N GLY A 454 8.83 -10.41 -22.44
CA GLY A 454 9.83 -9.92 -21.50
C GLY A 454 10.77 -8.89 -22.14
N ALA A 455 11.99 -9.30 -22.48
CA ALA A 455 12.96 -8.45 -23.17
C ALA A 455 12.71 -8.42 -24.70
N ILE A 456 13.44 -7.55 -25.41
CA ILE A 456 13.23 -7.31 -26.84
C ILE A 456 13.49 -8.56 -27.70
N GLU A 457 14.38 -9.45 -27.27
CA GLU A 457 14.69 -10.71 -27.96
C GLU A 457 13.43 -11.58 -28.10
N GLU A 458 12.55 -11.59 -27.11
CA GLU A 458 11.30 -12.35 -27.18
C GLU A 458 10.35 -11.77 -28.23
N ALA A 459 10.33 -10.44 -28.38
CA ALA A 459 9.55 -9.80 -29.45
C ALA A 459 10.10 -10.18 -30.83
N VAL A 460 11.42 -10.22 -31.01
CA VAL A 460 12.07 -10.64 -32.25
C VAL A 460 11.75 -12.11 -32.59
N GLU A 461 11.82 -13.00 -31.60
CA GLU A 461 11.45 -14.41 -31.80
C GLU A 461 9.97 -14.58 -32.12
N LYS A 462 9.09 -13.88 -31.38
CA LYS A 462 7.66 -13.90 -31.62
C LYS A 462 7.28 -13.39 -33.01
N ALA A 463 7.98 -12.38 -33.52
CA ALA A 463 7.78 -11.86 -34.87
C ALA A 463 8.04 -12.90 -35.98
N LYS A 464 8.88 -13.92 -35.74
CA LYS A 464 9.14 -15.00 -36.70
C LYS A 464 7.97 -15.99 -36.82
N THR A 465 7.07 -15.98 -35.84
CA THR A 465 5.93 -16.90 -35.78
C THR A 465 4.60 -16.25 -36.16
N LEU A 466 4.59 -14.92 -36.35
CA LEU A 466 3.47 -14.12 -36.81
C LEU A 466 3.51 -13.91 -38.31
#